data_57ad824d510a4e8445d1cf5ea53689e6
#
_entry.id   57ad824d510a4e8445d1cf5ea53689e6
#
_cell.length_a   1.000
_cell.length_b   1.000
_cell.length_c   1.000
_cell.angle_alpha   90.00
_cell.angle_beta   90.00
_cell.angle_gamma   90.00
#
_symmetry.space_group_name_H-M   'P 1'
#
loop_
_entity.id
_entity.type
_entity.pdbx_description
1 polymer ?
#
loop_
_entity_poly.entity_id
_entity_poly.type
_entity_poly.pdbx_seq_one_letter_code
_entity_poly.pdbx_strand_id
1 'polypeptide(L)'
;MKQVASKTGFTDYKIRPFETIAEQVRKWREEDRSLVFTNGCFDLLHAGHVRYLQTAADFGDIFILGLNSDTSVRKLKGPTRPIMLQADRAFLLSALEAIDCVVIFDEETPARLIENSDSGCFSKGR
;
A
#
# COMPACT_ATOMS: atom_id res chain seq x y z
N MET A 1 -6.81 -12.48 11.99
CA MET A 1 -8.16 -12.12 12.09
C MET A 1 -8.38 -10.64 11.98
N LYS A 2 -9.42 -10.27 11.35
CA LYS A 2 -9.66 -8.91 11.17
C LYS A 2 -10.04 -8.23 12.47
N GLN A 3 -9.52 -7.07 12.67
CA GLN A 3 -9.83 -6.33 13.84
C GLN A 3 -11.29 -5.98 13.85
N VAL A 4 -11.94 -6.31 14.91
CA VAL A 4 -13.34 -5.97 15.03
C VAL A 4 -13.44 -4.69 15.79
N ALA A 5 -13.28 -3.63 15.15
CA ALA A 5 -13.33 -2.39 15.85
C ALA A 5 -14.76 -1.94 15.88
N SER A 6 -15.03 -0.76 15.65
CA SER A 6 -16.38 -0.29 15.65
C SER A 6 -16.90 -0.49 14.27
N LYS A 7 -18.19 -0.43 14.13
CA LYS A 7 -18.78 -0.47 12.84
C LYS A 7 -18.35 0.66 12.00
N THR A 8 -18.07 1.79 12.58
CA THR A 8 -17.61 2.92 11.83
C THR A 8 -16.19 2.70 11.39
N GLY A 9 -15.50 1.73 12.04
CA GLY A 9 -14.29 1.23 11.52
C GLY A 9 -13.22 2.20 11.18
N PHE A 10 -12.30 2.39 12.05
CA PHE A 10 -11.13 3.12 11.66
C PHE A 10 -10.19 2.10 11.06
N THR A 11 -9.66 2.40 9.91
CA THR A 11 -8.80 1.46 9.22
C THR A 11 -7.33 1.86 9.28
N ASP A 12 -7.00 2.76 10.18
CA ASP A 12 -5.61 3.19 10.35
C ASP A 12 -4.67 2.05 10.64
N TYR A 13 -5.17 0.98 11.22
CA TYR A 13 -4.30 -0.15 11.55
C TYR A 13 -3.67 -0.74 10.31
N LYS A 14 -4.20 -0.44 9.13
CA LYS A 14 -3.62 -0.93 7.89
C LYS A 14 -2.39 -0.14 7.48
N ILE A 15 -2.23 1.07 8.02
CA ILE A 15 -1.09 1.91 7.66
C ILE A 15 0.08 1.53 8.54
N ARG A 16 1.11 0.95 7.94
CA ARG A 16 2.23 0.44 8.70
C ARG A 16 3.52 1.16 8.36
N PRO A 17 4.41 1.32 9.32
CA PRO A 17 5.68 2.00 9.06
C PRO A 17 6.53 1.22 8.07
N PHE A 18 7.23 1.95 7.24
CA PHE A 18 8.10 1.32 6.27
C PHE A 18 9.15 0.46 6.95
N GLU A 19 9.63 0.90 8.10
CA GLU A 19 10.72 0.20 8.77
C GLU A 19 10.33 -1.18 9.27
N THR A 20 9.06 -1.41 9.50
CA THR A 20 8.64 -2.68 10.07
C THR A 20 8.00 -3.60 9.06
N ILE A 21 7.84 -3.15 7.82
CA ILE A 21 7.09 -3.94 6.86
C ILE A 21 7.81 -5.23 6.47
N ALA A 22 9.12 -5.19 6.44
CA ALA A 22 9.87 -6.38 6.06
C ALA A 22 9.60 -7.52 7.02
N GLU A 23 9.50 -7.22 8.30
CA GLU A 23 9.23 -8.23 9.29
C GLU A 23 7.81 -8.75 9.16
N GLN A 24 6.87 -7.86 8.87
CA GLN A 24 5.49 -8.27 8.70
C GLN A 24 5.36 -9.17 7.47
N VAL A 25 6.08 -8.84 6.41
CA VAL A 25 6.07 -9.67 5.21
C VAL A 25 6.60 -11.06 5.53
N ARG A 26 7.67 -11.12 6.31
CA ARG A 26 8.23 -12.40 6.67
C ARG A 26 7.22 -13.24 7.43
N LYS A 27 6.47 -12.62 8.33
CA LYS A 27 5.46 -13.33 9.09
C LYS A 27 4.37 -13.86 8.20
N TRP A 28 3.90 -13.05 7.27
CA TRP A 28 2.87 -13.51 6.36
C TRP A 28 3.35 -14.69 5.52
N ARG A 29 4.61 -14.66 5.12
CA ARG A 29 5.13 -15.77 4.35
C ARG A 29 5.24 -17.03 5.17
N GLU A 30 5.59 -16.89 6.42
CA GLU A 30 5.63 -18.05 7.30
C GLU A 30 4.26 -18.64 7.48
N GLU A 31 3.22 -17.84 7.32
CA GLU A 31 1.85 -18.33 7.38
C GLU A 31 1.36 -18.84 6.04
N ASP A 32 2.27 -18.90 5.07
CA ASP A 32 1.94 -19.40 3.75
C ASP A 32 0.94 -18.52 3.02
N ARG A 33 0.98 -17.24 3.28
CA ARG A 33 0.09 -16.32 2.59
C ARG A 33 0.78 -15.73 1.39
N SER A 34 0.07 -15.66 0.28
CA SER A 34 0.64 -15.05 -0.92
C SER A 34 0.46 -13.55 -0.85
N LEU A 35 1.43 -12.84 -1.36
CA LEU A 35 1.45 -11.38 -1.27
C LEU A 35 1.32 -10.74 -2.63
N VAL A 36 0.55 -9.66 -2.68
CA VAL A 36 0.45 -8.85 -3.87
C VAL A 36 0.96 -7.47 -3.50
N PHE A 37 1.75 -6.88 -4.36
CA PHE A 37 2.29 -5.57 -4.07
C PHE A 37 2.12 -4.65 -5.27
N THR A 38 1.69 -3.42 -5.02
CA THR A 38 1.70 -2.39 -6.04
C THR A 38 2.06 -1.08 -5.38
N ASN A 39 2.44 -0.10 -6.17
CA ASN A 39 2.81 1.19 -5.60
C ASN A 39 2.36 2.31 -6.51
N GLY A 40 2.27 3.50 -5.96
CA GLY A 40 1.85 4.65 -6.73
C GLY A 40 1.64 5.87 -5.88
N CYS A 41 1.30 6.96 -6.52
CA CYS A 41 1.08 8.23 -5.84
C CYS A 41 -0.35 8.39 -5.37
N PHE A 42 -1.29 7.96 -6.15
CA PHE A 42 -2.71 8.02 -5.81
C PHE A 42 -3.10 9.39 -5.25
N ASP A 43 -2.72 10.42 -5.99
CA ASP A 43 -2.97 11.77 -5.50
C ASP A 43 -4.45 12.08 -5.44
N LEU A 44 -5.18 11.77 -6.50
CA LEU A 44 -6.61 11.93 -6.51
C LEU A 44 -7.22 10.58 -6.86
N LEU A 45 -7.74 9.95 -5.85
CA LEU A 45 -8.27 8.61 -6.03
C LEU A 45 -9.59 8.68 -6.78
N HIS A 46 -9.76 7.84 -7.78
CA HIS A 46 -11.01 7.79 -8.52
C HIS A 46 -11.38 6.35 -8.82
N ALA A 47 -12.54 6.17 -9.43
CA ALA A 47 -13.07 4.83 -9.63
C ALA A 47 -12.13 3.90 -10.39
N GLY A 48 -11.40 4.46 -11.35
CA GLY A 48 -10.45 3.64 -12.09
C GLY A 48 -9.39 3.06 -11.19
N HIS A 49 -8.90 3.86 -10.25
CA HIS A 49 -7.92 3.38 -9.28
C HIS A 49 -8.52 2.25 -8.46
N VAL A 50 -9.75 2.42 -8.00
CA VAL A 50 -10.36 1.43 -7.15
C VAL A 50 -10.55 0.11 -7.89
N ARG A 51 -10.98 0.18 -9.14
CA ARG A 51 -11.14 -1.04 -9.92
C ARG A 51 -9.83 -1.75 -10.14
N TYR A 52 -8.79 -0.98 -10.42
CA TYR A 52 -7.46 -1.54 -10.61
C TYR A 52 -7.00 -2.23 -9.33
N LEU A 53 -7.21 -1.56 -8.19
CA LEU A 53 -6.77 -2.13 -6.92
C LEU A 53 -7.56 -3.37 -6.55
N GLN A 54 -8.83 -3.38 -6.83
CA GLN A 54 -9.63 -4.57 -6.55
C GLN A 54 -9.20 -5.75 -7.41
N THR A 55 -8.86 -5.47 -8.66
CA THR A 55 -8.37 -6.53 -9.53
C THR A 55 -7.05 -7.06 -9.03
N ALA A 56 -6.16 -6.17 -8.63
CA ALA A 56 -4.85 -6.60 -8.13
C ALA A 56 -4.99 -7.44 -6.87
N ALA A 57 -5.93 -7.07 -6.01
CA ALA A 57 -6.11 -7.78 -4.74
C ALA A 57 -6.46 -9.25 -4.94
N ASP A 58 -7.06 -9.57 -6.07
CA ASP A 58 -7.45 -10.95 -6.31
C ASP A 58 -6.28 -11.86 -6.62
N PHE A 59 -5.10 -11.32 -6.80
CA PHE A 59 -3.95 -12.14 -7.14
C PHE A 59 -3.26 -12.77 -5.93
N GLY A 60 -3.69 -12.44 -4.75
CA GLY A 60 -3.06 -13.03 -3.58
C GLY A 60 -3.89 -12.86 -2.33
N ASP A 61 -3.34 -13.33 -1.23
CA ASP A 61 -4.02 -13.29 0.05
C ASP A 61 -3.91 -11.96 0.75
N ILE A 62 -2.77 -11.31 0.62
CA ILE A 62 -2.50 -10.05 1.29
C ILE A 62 -2.09 -9.02 0.25
N PHE A 63 -2.74 -7.88 0.26
CA PHE A 63 -2.43 -6.84 -0.70
C PHE A 63 -1.75 -5.67 0.01
N ILE A 64 -0.52 -5.41 -0.37
CA ILE A 64 0.29 -4.34 0.21
C ILE A 64 0.40 -3.22 -0.81
N LEU A 65 0.04 -2.02 -0.41
CA LEU A 65 0.14 -0.87 -1.29
C LEU A 65 1.23 0.05 -0.81
N GLY A 66 2.20 0.32 -1.67
CA GLY A 66 3.25 1.28 -1.38
C GLY A 66 2.79 2.65 -1.86
N LEU A 67 2.77 3.60 -0.97
CA LEU A 67 2.30 4.94 -1.27
C LEU A 67 3.44 5.93 -1.26
N ASN A 68 3.60 6.66 -2.34
CA ASN A 68 4.65 7.66 -2.40
C ASN A 68 4.37 8.79 -1.42
N SER A 69 5.39 9.18 -0.67
CA SER A 69 5.27 10.28 0.27
C SER A 69 5.06 11.59 -0.48
N ASP A 70 4.71 12.63 0.26
CA ASP A 70 4.55 13.95 -0.35
C ASP A 70 5.82 14.38 -1.03
N THR A 71 6.96 14.16 -0.39
CA THR A 71 8.23 14.54 -0.96
C THR A 71 8.49 13.80 -2.25
N SER A 72 8.21 12.52 -2.26
CA SER A 72 8.42 11.70 -3.43
C SER A 72 7.51 12.12 -4.59
N VAL A 73 6.26 12.42 -4.29
CA VAL A 73 5.33 12.87 -5.32
C VAL A 73 5.81 14.18 -5.91
N ARG A 74 6.30 15.08 -5.06
CA ARG A 74 6.78 16.36 -5.53
C ARG A 74 7.94 16.19 -6.50
N LYS A 75 8.83 15.27 -6.20
CA LYS A 75 9.94 15.00 -7.09
C LYS A 75 9.50 14.43 -8.43
N LEU A 76 8.48 13.59 -8.38
CA LEU A 76 8.03 12.92 -9.60
C LEU A 76 7.12 13.78 -10.44
N LYS A 77 6.26 14.57 -9.82
CA LYS A 77 5.22 15.25 -10.54
C LYS A 77 5.29 16.77 -10.50
N GLY A 78 6.23 17.31 -9.75
CA GLY A 78 6.43 18.75 -9.74
C GLY A 78 5.99 19.40 -8.44
N PRO A 79 6.35 20.68 -8.28
CA PRO A 79 6.17 21.36 -6.99
C PRO A 79 4.74 21.63 -6.59
N THR A 80 3.79 21.51 -7.50
CA THR A 80 2.41 21.77 -7.16
C THR A 80 1.69 20.51 -6.69
N ARG A 81 2.38 19.38 -6.63
CA ARG A 81 1.79 18.14 -6.20
C ARG A 81 2.48 17.66 -4.95
N PRO A 82 1.83 16.87 -4.11
CA PRO A 82 0.50 16.34 -4.30
C PRO A 82 -0.57 17.36 -3.91
N ILE A 83 -1.77 17.13 -4.38
CA ILE A 83 -2.90 17.95 -3.97
C ILE A 83 -3.41 17.46 -2.63
N MET A 84 -3.41 16.15 -2.43
CA MET A 84 -3.77 15.58 -1.14
C MET A 84 -2.52 15.13 -0.41
N LEU A 85 -2.42 15.48 0.86
CA LEU A 85 -1.26 15.11 1.64
C LEU A 85 -1.23 13.62 1.93
N GLN A 86 -0.05 13.11 2.19
CA GLN A 86 0.12 11.66 2.32
C GLN A 86 -0.75 11.04 3.40
N ALA A 87 -0.97 11.74 4.49
CA ALA A 87 -1.79 11.19 5.55
C ALA A 87 -3.21 10.94 5.07
N ASP A 88 -3.75 11.88 4.30
CA ASP A 88 -5.10 11.73 3.78
C ASP A 88 -5.15 10.68 2.69
N ARG A 89 -4.14 10.63 1.85
CA ARG A 89 -4.10 9.62 0.80
C ARG A 89 -4.04 8.23 1.41
N ALA A 90 -3.21 8.08 2.43
CA ALA A 90 -3.09 6.79 3.09
C ALA A 90 -4.39 6.39 3.76
N PHE A 91 -5.06 7.33 4.38
CA PHE A 91 -6.30 7.02 5.05
C PHE A 91 -7.38 6.58 4.05
N LEU A 92 -7.50 7.30 2.96
CA LEU A 92 -8.48 6.92 1.94
C LEU A 92 -8.21 5.52 1.41
N LEU A 93 -6.96 5.22 1.14
CA LEU A 93 -6.62 3.90 0.63
C LEU A 93 -6.86 2.83 1.67
N SER A 94 -6.59 3.13 2.93
CA SER A 94 -6.80 2.16 3.99
C SER A 94 -8.27 1.80 4.15
N ALA A 95 -9.15 2.67 3.72
CA ALA A 95 -10.58 2.42 3.84
C ALA A 95 -11.09 1.47 2.78
N LEU A 96 -10.29 1.17 1.77
CA LEU A 96 -10.73 0.23 0.74
C LEU A 96 -10.56 -1.18 1.24
N GLU A 97 -11.60 -1.96 1.09
CA GLU A 97 -11.56 -3.32 1.60
C GLU A 97 -10.49 -4.15 0.92
N ALA A 98 -10.19 -3.86 -0.34
CA ALA A 98 -9.23 -4.64 -1.10
C ALA A 98 -7.81 -4.53 -0.55
N ILE A 99 -7.50 -3.46 0.16
CA ILE A 99 -6.15 -3.20 0.62
C ILE A 99 -5.98 -3.69 2.05
N ASP A 100 -4.93 -4.47 2.28
CA ASP A 100 -4.64 -4.98 3.62
C ASP A 100 -3.58 -4.16 4.34
N CYS A 101 -2.73 -3.50 3.60
CA CYS A 101 -1.62 -2.79 4.20
C CYS A 101 -1.20 -1.62 3.33
N VAL A 102 -0.99 -0.46 3.93
CA VAL A 102 -0.50 0.72 3.22
C VAL A 102 0.83 1.11 3.85
N VAL A 103 1.85 1.29 3.03
CA VAL A 103 3.17 1.67 3.51
C VAL A 103 3.62 2.91 2.75
N ILE A 104 3.94 3.96 3.48
CA ILE A 104 4.42 5.20 2.86
C ILE A 104 5.92 5.12 2.72
N PHE A 105 6.43 5.43 1.55
CA PHE A 105 7.86 5.42 1.32
C PHE A 105 8.29 6.71 0.62
N ASP A 106 9.58 7.04 0.83
CA ASP A 106 10.02 8.34 0.38
C ASP A 106 10.41 8.38 -1.04
N GLU A 107 11.37 7.76 -1.52
CA GLU A 107 11.70 7.98 -2.81
C GLU A 107 11.79 6.83 -3.62
N GLU A 108 12.58 5.94 -3.32
CA GLU A 108 12.73 4.82 -4.15
C GLU A 108 11.57 3.95 -4.02
N THR A 109 11.31 3.13 -4.95
CA THR A 109 10.25 2.17 -4.84
C THR A 109 10.63 1.21 -3.75
N PRO A 110 9.68 0.55 -3.14
CA PRO A 110 10.02 -0.48 -2.15
C PRO A 110 10.46 -1.77 -2.82
N ALA A 111 11.03 -1.67 -3.99
CA ALA A 111 11.48 -2.84 -4.73
C ALA A 111 12.47 -3.67 -3.92
N ARG A 112 13.35 -3.00 -3.20
CA ARG A 112 14.31 -3.71 -2.38
C ARG A 112 13.64 -4.59 -1.36
N LEU A 113 12.54 -4.10 -0.82
CA LEU A 113 11.79 -4.85 0.13
C LEU A 113 11.20 -6.09 -0.51
N ILE A 114 10.68 -5.93 -1.70
CA ILE A 114 10.09 -7.03 -2.42
C ILE A 114 11.15 -8.06 -2.77
N GLU A 115 12.29 -7.61 -3.20
CA GLU A 115 13.37 -8.51 -3.55
C GLU A 115 13.86 -9.29 -2.35
N ASN A 116 13.95 -8.60 -1.23
CA ASN A 116 14.41 -9.25 -0.02
C ASN A 116 13.39 -10.22 0.54
N SER A 117 12.14 -9.96 0.34
CA SER A 117 11.15 -10.88 0.79
C SER A 117 10.89 -11.94 -0.23
N ASP A 118 11.45 -11.74 -1.43
CA ASP A 118 11.46 -12.79 -2.34
C ASP A 118 10.23 -13.09 -3.04
N SER A 119 10.20 -13.92 -3.78
CA SER A 119 9.32 -14.41 -4.67
C SER A 119 7.92 -14.53 -4.30
N GLY A 120 7.06 -14.76 -5.18
CA GLY A 120 5.67 -14.95 -4.93
C GLY A 120 4.91 -13.66 -4.85
N CYS A 121 5.54 -12.56 -5.14
CA CYS A 121 4.86 -11.29 -5.12
C CYS A 121 4.52 -10.85 -6.51
N PHE A 122 3.34 -10.30 -6.64
CA PHE A 122 2.96 -9.62 -7.85
C PHE A 122 3.32 -8.16 -7.66
N SER A 123 4.05 -7.59 -8.58
CA SER A 123 4.48 -6.22 -8.43
C SER A 123 4.15 -5.46 -9.69
N LYS A 124 3.52 -4.31 -9.53
CA LYS A 124 3.20 -3.51 -10.67
C LYS A 124 3.38 -2.06 -10.33
N GLY A 125 4.23 -1.40 -11.06
CA GLY A 125 4.54 -0.02 -10.79
C GLY A 125 3.52 0.91 -11.40
N ARG A 126 3.48 2.09 -10.88
CA ARG A 126 2.57 3.06 -11.43
C ARG A 126 3.16 4.43 -11.36
#